data_bc319a226c05cb79db10b7ca536300d9
#
_entry.id   bc319a226c05cb79db10b7ca536300d9
#
_cell.length_a   1.000
_cell.length_b   1.000
_cell.length_c   1.000
_cell.angle_alpha   90.00
_cell.angle_beta   90.00
_cell.angle_gamma   90.00
#
_symmetry.space_group_name_H-M   'P 1'
#
loop_
_entity.id
_entity.type
_entity.pdbx_description
1 polymer ?
#
loop_
_entity_poly.entity_id
_entity_poly.type
_entity_poly.pdbx_seq_one_letter_code
_entity_poly.pdbx_strand_id
1 'polypeptide(L)'
;MSIKIYCKHCDREIKDGEEFFEDCPSQTFCKDCVKENTITYYSVGSEVIGSDEEVGVYYNYNQLKEEIEHKIKWCDKWIEVYQNDNTENGKFTLEFYKEKKRLFQESLKEYFG
;
A
#
# COMPACT_ATOMS: atom_id res chain seq x y z
N MET A 1 16.13 -16.09 4.80
CA MET A 1 16.20 -14.64 5.06
C MET A 1 14.94 -14.20 5.80
N SER A 2 15.09 -13.54 6.93
CA SER A 2 13.92 -13.07 7.68
C SER A 2 13.44 -11.72 7.14
N ILE A 3 12.13 -11.63 6.90
CA ILE A 3 11.48 -10.40 6.45
C ILE A 3 11.23 -9.55 7.68
N LYS A 4 11.57 -8.26 7.60
CA LYS A 4 11.34 -7.31 8.69
C LYS A 4 10.59 -6.09 8.19
N ILE A 5 9.54 -5.72 8.91
CA ILE A 5 8.73 -4.54 8.63
C ILE A 5 8.76 -3.66 9.88
N TYR A 6 8.97 -2.37 9.68
CA TYR A 6 9.12 -1.40 10.77
C TYR A 6 8.05 -0.31 10.68
N CYS A 7 7.64 0.18 11.84
CA CYS A 7 6.76 1.34 11.92
C CYS A 7 7.52 2.60 11.49
N LYS A 8 6.99 3.33 10.54
CA LYS A 8 7.61 4.58 10.05
C LYS A 8 7.57 5.71 11.06
N HIS A 9 6.71 5.62 12.07
CA HIS A 9 6.57 6.68 13.08
C HIS A 9 7.51 6.47 14.26
N CYS A 10 7.57 5.26 14.83
CA CYS A 10 8.35 4.98 16.04
C CYS A 10 9.53 4.04 15.82
N ASP A 11 9.74 3.57 14.59
CA ASP A 11 10.82 2.66 14.18
C ASP A 11 10.78 1.28 14.85
N ARG A 12 9.70 0.94 15.56
CA ARG A 12 9.54 -0.39 16.16
C ARG A 12 9.34 -1.45 15.08
N GLU A 13 9.96 -2.61 15.27
CA GLU A 13 9.71 -3.75 14.40
C GLU A 13 8.26 -4.24 14.59
N ILE A 14 7.54 -4.38 13.49
CA ILE A 14 6.20 -4.96 13.48
C ILE A 14 6.37 -6.45 13.26
N LYS A 15 5.91 -7.25 14.21
CA LYS A 15 6.08 -8.70 14.14
C LYS A 15 4.99 -9.35 13.31
N ASP A 16 5.34 -10.45 12.63
CA ASP A 16 4.36 -11.21 11.87
C ASP A 16 3.30 -11.77 12.83
N GLY A 17 2.04 -11.59 12.48
CA GLY A 17 0.91 -11.97 13.33
C GLY A 17 0.36 -10.84 14.19
N GLU A 18 1.01 -9.70 14.21
CA GLU A 18 0.59 -8.49 14.92
C GLU A 18 -0.20 -7.59 13.97
N GLU A 19 -1.28 -6.97 14.45
CA GLU A 19 -2.06 -6.01 13.65
C GLU A 19 -1.19 -4.81 13.27
N PHE A 20 -1.26 -4.39 12.02
CA PHE A 20 -0.55 -3.19 11.55
C PHE A 20 -1.31 -2.54 10.40
N PHE A 21 -0.92 -1.30 10.07
CA PHE A 21 -1.58 -0.48 9.06
C PHE A 21 -0.59 -0.09 7.98
N GLU A 22 -1.07 0.00 6.77
CA GLU A 22 -0.28 0.50 5.64
C GLU A 22 -1.01 1.64 4.96
N ASP A 23 -0.31 2.75 4.77
CA ASP A 23 -0.72 3.84 3.89
C ASP A 23 0.12 3.70 2.61
N CYS A 24 -0.55 3.53 1.49
CA CYS A 24 0.08 3.24 0.21
C CYS A 24 0.79 4.47 -0.37
N PRO A 25 1.99 4.32 -0.96
CA PRO A 25 2.81 3.11 -0.98
C PRO A 25 3.90 3.13 0.10
N SER A 26 4.20 1.96 0.63
CA SER A 26 5.40 1.70 1.42
C SER A 26 5.53 2.37 2.78
N GLN A 27 4.41 2.81 3.37
CA GLN A 27 4.41 3.36 4.74
C GLN A 27 3.63 2.44 5.65
N THR A 28 4.31 1.77 6.57
CA THR A 28 3.70 0.89 7.55
C THR A 28 3.79 1.50 8.94
N PHE A 29 2.75 1.28 9.73
CA PHE A 29 2.64 1.81 11.08
C PHE A 29 2.14 0.72 12.03
N CYS A 30 2.71 0.66 13.23
CA CYS A 30 2.26 -0.29 14.23
C CYS A 30 0.92 0.16 14.83
N LYS A 31 0.22 -0.79 15.45
CA LYS A 31 -1.11 -0.52 16.05
C LYS A 31 -1.08 0.54 17.14
N ASP A 32 0.06 0.74 17.79
CA ASP A 32 0.18 1.71 18.88
C ASP A 32 0.32 3.14 18.39
N CYS A 33 0.75 3.32 17.15
CA CYS A 33 0.95 4.65 16.56
C CYS A 33 -0.26 5.15 15.77
N VAL A 34 -1.14 4.25 15.34
CA VAL A 34 -2.30 4.61 14.53
C VAL A 34 -3.50 4.81 15.44
N LYS A 35 -4.19 5.92 15.22
CA LYS A 35 -5.42 6.25 15.91
C LYS A 35 -6.56 6.23 14.91
N GLU A 36 -7.60 5.45 15.22
CA GLU A 36 -8.85 5.46 14.47
C GLU A 36 -9.74 6.60 15.02
N ASN A 37 -10.17 7.46 14.13
CA ASN A 37 -11.00 8.60 14.48
C ASN A 37 -12.48 8.32 14.17
N THR A 38 -13.39 9.06 14.80
CA THR A 38 -14.83 8.81 14.70
C THR A 38 -15.40 9.08 13.30
N ILE A 39 -14.67 9.78 12.45
CA ILE A 39 -15.02 9.99 11.04
C ILE A 39 -14.02 9.18 10.22
N THR A 40 -14.31 7.96 9.91
CA THR A 40 -13.62 7.02 8.99
C THR A 40 -12.27 7.49 8.41
N TYR A 41 -11.33 7.91 9.26
CA TYR A 41 -9.96 8.21 8.84
C TYR A 41 -8.99 7.80 9.94
N TYR A 42 -7.74 7.63 9.55
CA TYR A 42 -6.67 7.23 10.46
C TYR A 42 -5.65 8.33 10.60
N SER A 43 -5.03 8.42 11.76
CA SER A 43 -3.98 9.41 12.01
C SER A 43 -2.80 8.76 12.73
N VAL A 44 -1.62 9.35 12.55
CA VAL A 44 -0.39 8.97 13.26
C VAL A 44 0.18 10.27 13.83
N GLY A 45 0.31 10.31 15.15
CA GLY A 45 0.64 11.57 15.83
C GLY A 45 -0.46 12.60 15.55
N SER A 46 -0.10 13.74 14.98
CA SER A 46 -1.04 14.80 14.60
C SER A 46 -1.39 14.80 13.12
N GLU A 47 -0.85 13.86 12.33
CA GLU A 47 -1.07 13.79 10.88
C GLU A 47 -2.13 12.77 10.52
N VAL A 48 -3.06 13.18 9.65
CA VAL A 48 -4.01 12.27 9.03
C VAL A 48 -3.28 11.53 7.90
N ILE A 49 -3.26 10.20 7.95
CA ILE A 49 -2.58 9.38 6.93
C ILE A 49 -3.53 8.92 5.83
N GLY A 50 -4.81 8.88 6.07
CA GLY A 50 -5.79 8.50 5.05
C GLY A 50 -7.10 8.03 5.63
N SER A 51 -8.08 7.82 4.75
CA SER A 51 -9.39 7.27 5.10
C SER A 51 -9.33 5.74 5.19
N ASP A 52 -10.43 5.14 5.59
CA ASP A 52 -10.59 3.68 5.62
C ASP A 52 -10.47 3.04 4.21
N GLU A 53 -10.67 3.82 3.15
CA GLU A 53 -10.48 3.35 1.78
C GLU A 53 -9.00 3.37 1.35
N GLU A 54 -8.21 4.24 1.94
CA GLU A 54 -6.80 4.44 1.57
C GLU A 54 -5.83 3.65 2.45
N VAL A 55 -6.20 3.43 3.71
CA VAL A 55 -5.34 2.75 4.68
C VAL A 55 -5.74 1.29 4.80
N GLY A 56 -4.81 0.39 4.51
CA GLY A 56 -5.01 -1.04 4.68
C GLY A 56 -4.67 -1.48 6.11
N VAL A 57 -5.46 -2.39 6.65
CA VAL A 57 -5.22 -3.00 7.96
C VAL A 57 -4.85 -4.46 7.76
N TYR A 58 -3.71 -4.87 8.32
CA TYR A 58 -3.18 -6.22 8.13
C TYR A 58 -2.86 -6.86 9.47
N TYR A 59 -3.08 -8.17 9.54
CA TYR A 59 -2.88 -8.95 10.77
C TYR A 59 -1.66 -9.88 10.68
N ASN A 60 -1.08 -9.99 9.49
CA ASN A 60 0.18 -10.71 9.28
C ASN A 60 0.84 -10.22 7.98
N TYR A 61 2.10 -10.61 7.79
CA TYR A 61 2.88 -10.18 6.61
C TYR A 61 2.30 -10.73 5.31
N ASN A 62 1.80 -11.95 5.35
CA ASN A 62 1.27 -12.58 4.15
C ASN A 62 0.06 -11.86 3.59
N GLN A 63 -0.81 -11.30 4.45
CA GLN A 63 -1.95 -10.50 4.01
C GLN A 63 -1.49 -9.26 3.26
N LEU A 64 -0.44 -8.59 3.74
CA LEU A 64 0.12 -7.42 3.04
C LEU A 64 0.67 -7.84 1.68
N LYS A 65 1.44 -8.92 1.62
CA LYS A 65 2.01 -9.42 0.37
C LYS A 65 0.94 -9.76 -0.66
N GLU A 66 -0.10 -10.48 -0.25
CA GLU A 66 -1.21 -10.85 -1.13
C GLU A 66 -1.94 -9.61 -1.67
N GLU A 67 -2.15 -8.61 -0.82
CA GLU A 67 -2.82 -7.37 -1.24
C GLU A 67 -2.00 -6.61 -2.27
N ILE A 68 -0.70 -6.48 -2.07
CA ILE A 68 0.18 -5.81 -3.03
C ILE A 68 0.20 -6.56 -4.36
N GLU A 69 0.30 -7.88 -4.31
CA GLU A 69 0.27 -8.72 -5.52
C GLU A 69 -1.05 -8.59 -6.26
N HIS A 70 -2.16 -8.51 -5.52
CA HIS A 70 -3.48 -8.29 -6.10
C HIS A 70 -3.58 -6.94 -6.80
N LYS A 71 -3.05 -5.89 -6.19
CA LYS A 71 -3.03 -4.54 -6.77
C LYS A 71 -2.18 -4.49 -8.05
N ILE A 72 -1.08 -5.22 -8.10
CA ILE A 72 -0.26 -5.33 -9.32
C ILE A 72 -1.06 -5.97 -10.45
N LYS A 73 -1.77 -7.05 -10.17
CA LYS A 73 -2.63 -7.71 -11.17
C LYS A 73 -3.76 -6.79 -11.66
N TRP A 74 -4.32 -6.02 -10.76
CA TRP A 74 -5.34 -5.04 -11.11
C TRP A 74 -4.78 -3.97 -12.05
N CYS A 75 -3.57 -3.48 -11.79
CA CYS A 75 -2.90 -2.54 -12.70
C CYS A 75 -2.64 -3.18 -14.07
N ASP A 76 -2.20 -4.43 -14.10
CA ASP A 76 -1.96 -5.15 -15.37
C ASP A 76 -3.23 -5.23 -16.21
N LYS A 77 -4.37 -5.49 -15.58
CA LYS A 77 -5.66 -5.54 -16.26
C LYS A 77 -5.98 -4.22 -16.95
N TRP A 78 -5.81 -3.10 -16.26
CA TRP A 78 -6.10 -1.78 -16.81
C TRP A 78 -5.06 -1.33 -17.85
N ILE A 79 -3.80 -1.71 -17.68
CA ILE A 79 -2.76 -1.48 -18.68
C ILE A 79 -3.14 -2.18 -19.99
N GLU A 80 -3.61 -3.42 -19.92
CA GLU A 80 -4.05 -4.17 -21.09
C GLU A 80 -5.21 -3.48 -21.79
N VAL A 81 -6.17 -2.95 -21.01
CA VAL A 81 -7.33 -2.23 -21.55
C VAL A 81 -6.91 -0.98 -22.33
N TYR A 82 -5.95 -0.22 -21.82
CA TYR A 82 -5.57 1.09 -22.37
C TYR A 82 -4.36 1.08 -23.28
N GLN A 83 -3.64 -0.03 -23.41
CA GLN A 83 -2.39 -0.06 -24.18
C GLN A 83 -2.57 0.26 -25.67
N ASN A 84 -3.77 0.04 -26.22
CA ASN A 84 -4.09 0.32 -27.63
C ASN A 84 -4.98 1.56 -27.80
N ASP A 85 -5.21 2.32 -26.73
CA ASP A 85 -6.01 3.53 -26.78
C ASP A 85 -5.15 4.68 -27.27
N ASN A 86 -5.53 5.27 -28.41
CA ASN A 86 -4.77 6.36 -29.05
C ASN A 86 -5.24 7.76 -28.63
N THR A 87 -6.24 7.85 -27.75
CA THR A 87 -6.71 9.14 -27.24
C THR A 87 -5.74 9.69 -26.21
N GLU A 88 -5.74 11.02 -26.00
CA GLU A 88 -4.91 11.64 -24.97
C GLU A 88 -5.26 11.13 -23.58
N ASN A 89 -6.57 10.98 -23.29
CA ASN A 89 -7.03 10.45 -22.00
C ASN A 89 -6.60 9.01 -21.81
N GLY A 90 -6.66 8.18 -22.85
CA GLY A 90 -6.22 6.81 -22.79
C GLY A 90 -4.71 6.70 -22.52
N LYS A 91 -3.92 7.52 -23.19
CA LYS A 91 -2.46 7.57 -22.96
C LYS A 91 -2.11 8.01 -21.56
N PHE A 92 -2.78 9.03 -21.04
CA PHE A 92 -2.59 9.52 -19.68
C PHE A 92 -2.96 8.44 -18.68
N THR A 93 -4.09 7.77 -18.85
CA THR A 93 -4.55 6.70 -17.98
C THR A 93 -3.59 5.51 -18.00
N LEU A 94 -3.07 5.17 -19.18
CA LEU A 94 -2.08 4.09 -19.33
C LEU A 94 -0.82 4.40 -18.50
N GLU A 95 -0.29 5.61 -18.62
CA GLU A 95 0.90 6.02 -17.85
C GLU A 95 0.62 6.04 -16.34
N PHE A 96 -0.57 6.42 -15.94
CA PHE A 96 -1.00 6.41 -14.55
C PHE A 96 -0.92 4.98 -13.95
N TYR A 97 -1.47 3.99 -14.66
CA TYR A 97 -1.45 2.60 -14.18
C TYR A 97 -0.07 1.97 -14.23
N LYS A 98 0.75 2.33 -15.22
CA LYS A 98 2.13 1.89 -15.30
C LYS A 98 2.94 2.41 -14.10
N GLU A 99 2.74 3.68 -13.74
CA GLU A 99 3.41 4.28 -12.58
C GLU A 99 2.94 3.64 -11.27
N LYS A 100 1.65 3.41 -11.11
CA LYS A 100 1.12 2.72 -9.93
C LYS A 100 1.67 1.31 -9.81
N LYS A 101 1.72 0.57 -10.91
CA LYS A 101 2.29 -0.77 -10.93
C LYS A 101 3.74 -0.74 -10.47
N ARG A 102 4.53 0.21 -10.96
CA ARG A 102 5.93 0.36 -10.57
C ARG A 102 6.06 0.60 -9.06
N LEU A 103 5.23 1.48 -8.50
CA LEU A 103 5.23 1.76 -7.07
C LEU A 103 4.87 0.53 -6.24
N PHE A 104 3.87 -0.24 -6.66
CA PHE A 104 3.50 -1.48 -5.98
C PHE A 104 4.61 -2.54 -6.06
N GLN A 105 5.28 -2.64 -7.20
CA GLN A 105 6.42 -3.55 -7.36
C GLN A 105 7.59 -3.15 -6.47
N GLU A 106 7.86 -1.86 -6.34
CA GLU A 106 8.88 -1.34 -5.44
C GLU A 106 8.54 -1.65 -3.98
N SER A 107 7.27 -1.49 -3.60
CA SER A 107 6.81 -1.82 -2.25
C SER A 107 7.00 -3.30 -1.94
N LEU A 108 6.63 -4.15 -2.89
CA LEU A 108 6.78 -5.60 -2.74
C LEU A 108 8.25 -5.98 -2.54
N LYS A 109 9.13 -5.37 -3.30
CA LYS A 109 10.57 -5.59 -3.20
C LYS A 109 11.12 -5.06 -1.87
N GLU A 110 10.69 -3.88 -1.45
CA GLU A 110 11.13 -3.27 -0.19
C GLU A 110 10.78 -4.14 1.01
N TYR A 111 9.56 -4.66 1.06
CA TYR A 111 9.09 -5.47 2.19
C TYR A 111 9.53 -6.93 2.13
N PHE A 112 9.54 -7.52 0.97
CA PHE A 112 9.67 -8.99 0.84
C PHE A 112 10.89 -9.43 -0.01
N GLY A 113 11.67 -8.51 -0.46
CA GLY A 113 12.87 -8.79 -1.25
C GLY A 113 12.57 -8.97 -2.70
#